data_1a4d091d0c7fb4adf4117cb96affb9fa
#
_entry.id   1a4d091d0c7fb4adf4117cb96affb9fa
#
_cell.length_a   1.000
_cell.length_b   1.000
_cell.length_c   1.000
_cell.angle_alpha   90.00
_cell.angle_beta   90.00
_cell.angle_gamma   90.00
#
_symmetry.space_group_name_H-M   'P 1'
#
loop_
_entity.id
_entity.type
_entity.pdbx_description
1 polymer ?
#
loop_
_entity_poly.entity_id
_entity_poly.type
_entity_poly.pdbx_seq_one_letter_code
_entity_poly.pdbx_strand_id
1 'polypeptide(L)'
;HVVDEDVIHPWNNPVHETGGIAVLKGNLAVDGSVVKAGAVDEDMLVHSGPAKVFNSEEEAVEAITGGKIVKGDVVVIRYEGPKGGPGMREMLTPTSMIAGMGLDKDVALLTDGRFSGATRGASIGHVSPEAAAGGTIAVVEDGDIINIDIPNGKLELAVSDEEIARR
;
A
#
# COMPACT_ATOMS: atom_id res chain seq x y z
N HIS A 1 7.73 -19.85 30.39
CA HIS A 1 8.41 -19.02 31.41
C HIS A 1 9.26 -17.98 30.67
N VAL A 2 8.96 -16.70 30.82
CA VAL A 2 9.75 -15.60 30.29
C VAL A 2 10.94 -15.40 31.24
N VAL A 3 12.15 -15.39 30.69
CA VAL A 3 13.40 -15.27 31.44
C VAL A 3 13.86 -13.81 31.50
N ASP A 4 13.55 -13.05 30.45
CA ASP A 4 13.91 -11.66 30.31
C ASP A 4 12.71 -10.87 29.76
N GLU A 5 12.11 -10.02 30.59
CA GLU A 5 10.93 -9.24 30.24
C GLU A 5 11.25 -8.02 29.38
N ASP A 6 12.52 -7.61 29.26
CA ASP A 6 12.94 -6.56 28.32
C ASP A 6 13.02 -7.09 26.89
N VAL A 7 13.12 -8.41 26.72
CA VAL A 7 13.16 -9.07 25.40
C VAL A 7 11.77 -9.57 24.99
N ILE A 8 11.02 -10.17 25.93
CA ILE A 8 9.68 -10.67 25.72
C ILE A 8 8.73 -10.01 26.74
N HIS A 9 8.09 -8.96 26.28
CA HIS A 9 7.16 -8.20 27.11
C HIS A 9 5.93 -9.01 27.50
N PRO A 10 5.44 -8.90 28.75
CA PRO A 10 4.20 -9.54 29.18
C PRO A 10 2.99 -8.82 28.54
N TRP A 11 1.87 -9.53 28.47
CA TRP A 11 0.62 -9.03 27.88
C TRP A 11 0.13 -7.70 28.46
N ASN A 12 0.36 -7.46 29.74
CA ASN A 12 -0.04 -6.24 30.45
C ASN A 12 0.96 -5.09 30.33
N ASN A 13 2.09 -5.30 29.63
CA ASN A 13 3.08 -4.29 29.33
C ASN A 13 3.67 -4.53 27.92
N PRO A 14 2.86 -4.44 26.86
CA PRO A 14 3.32 -4.68 25.49
C PRO A 14 4.24 -3.54 25.01
N VAL A 15 5.08 -3.82 24.03
CA VAL A 15 5.90 -2.78 23.35
C VAL A 15 5.03 -1.74 22.66
N HIS A 16 3.90 -2.17 22.07
CA HIS A 16 2.89 -1.32 21.46
C HIS A 16 1.50 -1.83 21.82
N GLU A 17 0.52 -0.93 21.96
CA GLU A 17 -0.87 -1.31 22.27
C GLU A 17 -1.54 -2.08 21.12
N THR A 18 -1.10 -1.85 19.88
CA THR A 18 -1.61 -2.52 18.67
C THR A 18 -0.51 -3.33 17.98
N GLY A 19 -0.92 -4.31 17.17
CA GLY A 19 0.02 -5.07 16.33
C GLY A 19 0.65 -4.21 15.24
N GLY A 20 1.79 -4.68 14.70
CA GLY A 20 2.52 -3.98 13.63
C GLY A 20 1.91 -4.11 12.23
N ILE A 21 0.75 -4.78 12.10
CA ILE A 21 0.03 -4.97 10.83
C ILE A 21 -1.37 -4.39 10.99
N ALA A 22 -1.79 -3.56 10.02
CA ALA A 22 -3.14 -3.04 9.91
C ALA A 22 -3.85 -3.56 8.66
N VAL A 23 -5.16 -3.78 8.78
CA VAL A 23 -6.05 -4.11 7.66
C VAL A 23 -6.84 -2.86 7.31
N LEU A 24 -6.76 -2.44 6.04
CA LEU A 24 -7.49 -1.27 5.55
C LEU A 24 -8.63 -1.73 4.65
N LYS A 25 -9.77 -1.04 4.75
CA LYS A 25 -10.98 -1.26 3.94
C LYS A 25 -11.52 0.05 3.40
N GLY A 26 -12.28 -0.05 2.34
CA GLY A 26 -12.95 1.07 1.67
C GLY A 26 -13.39 0.68 0.27
N ASN A 27 -13.87 1.64 -0.51
CA ASN A 27 -14.31 1.36 -1.89
C ASN A 27 -13.17 0.85 -2.78
N LEU A 28 -11.90 1.16 -2.43
CA LEU A 28 -10.73 0.68 -3.16
C LEU A 28 -10.31 -0.75 -2.74
N ALA A 29 -10.69 -1.19 -1.54
CA ALA A 29 -10.35 -2.50 -0.99
C ALA A 29 -11.52 -3.05 -0.16
N VAL A 30 -12.62 -3.42 -0.81
CA VAL A 30 -13.85 -3.86 -0.12
C VAL A 30 -13.64 -5.14 0.69
N ASP A 31 -12.80 -6.05 0.21
CA ASP A 31 -12.42 -7.27 0.93
C ASP A 31 -11.20 -7.07 1.85
N GLY A 32 -10.57 -5.91 1.75
CA GLY A 32 -9.44 -5.49 2.57
C GLY A 32 -8.12 -5.38 1.82
N SER A 33 -7.16 -4.82 2.51
CA SER A 33 -5.75 -4.69 2.13
C SER A 33 -4.90 -4.72 3.39
N VAL A 34 -3.59 -4.88 3.27
CA VAL A 34 -2.69 -5.05 4.41
C VAL A 34 -1.53 -4.06 4.32
N VAL A 35 -1.23 -3.41 5.44
CA VAL A 35 -0.06 -2.56 5.59
C VAL A 35 0.72 -2.94 6.84
N LYS A 36 2.05 -2.89 6.76
CA LYS A 36 2.95 -3.02 7.90
C LYS A 36 3.02 -1.67 8.63
N ALA A 37 2.02 -1.38 9.47
CA ALA A 37 1.86 -0.09 10.15
C ALA A 37 3.09 0.30 10.97
N GLY A 38 3.76 -0.66 11.61
CA GLY A 38 4.98 -0.42 12.38
C GLY A 38 6.21 0.01 11.56
N ALA A 39 6.12 0.02 10.23
CA ALA A 39 7.19 0.49 9.33
C ALA A 39 6.83 1.80 8.61
N VAL A 40 5.68 2.39 8.92
CA VAL A 40 5.19 3.64 8.33
C VAL A 40 5.60 4.81 9.21
N ASP A 41 6.11 5.87 8.61
CA ASP A 41 6.41 7.13 9.30
C ASP A 41 5.11 7.76 9.82
N GLU A 42 5.15 8.42 10.97
CA GLU A 42 3.96 9.02 11.59
C GLU A 42 3.24 10.00 10.65
N ASP A 43 4.00 10.77 9.87
CA ASP A 43 3.46 11.74 8.90
C ASP A 43 2.73 11.07 7.71
N MET A 44 2.97 9.76 7.49
CA MET A 44 2.36 8.98 6.42
C MET A 44 1.25 8.03 6.89
N LEU A 45 0.92 8.02 8.19
CA LEU A 45 -0.19 7.22 8.71
C LEU A 45 -1.55 7.68 8.17
N VAL A 46 -1.67 8.98 7.87
CA VAL A 46 -2.80 9.57 7.15
C VAL A 46 -2.25 10.32 5.94
N HIS A 47 -2.61 9.87 4.75
CA HIS A 47 -2.10 10.42 3.51
C HIS A 47 -3.21 10.55 2.46
N SER A 48 -3.15 11.61 1.67
CA SER A 48 -4.04 11.82 0.52
C SER A 48 -3.22 12.33 -0.65
N GLY A 49 -3.28 11.64 -1.78
CA GLY A 49 -2.46 12.02 -2.91
C GLY A 49 -2.97 11.51 -4.25
N PRO A 50 -2.47 12.09 -5.36
CA PRO A 50 -2.83 11.67 -6.70
C PRO A 50 -2.22 10.30 -7.04
N ALA A 51 -3.01 9.45 -7.67
CA ALA A 51 -2.57 8.17 -8.18
C ALA A 51 -1.59 8.32 -9.35
N LYS A 52 -0.57 7.48 -9.38
CA LYS A 52 0.30 7.16 -10.52
C LYS A 52 0.15 5.67 -10.81
N VAL A 53 -0.53 5.33 -11.90
CA VAL A 53 -1.02 3.97 -12.16
C VAL A 53 -0.12 3.23 -13.13
N PHE A 54 0.27 2.01 -12.75
CA PHE A 54 1.12 1.12 -13.53
C PHE A 54 0.51 -0.29 -13.56
N ASN A 55 0.59 -0.94 -14.71
CA ASN A 55 0.01 -2.27 -14.90
C ASN A 55 1.00 -3.41 -14.65
N SER A 56 2.20 -3.08 -14.20
CA SER A 56 3.23 -4.06 -13.79
C SER A 56 4.26 -3.42 -12.87
N GLU A 57 5.03 -4.26 -12.17
CA GLU A 57 6.19 -3.82 -11.38
C GLU A 57 7.22 -3.12 -12.26
N GLU A 58 7.47 -3.64 -13.47
CA GLU A 58 8.47 -3.12 -14.39
C GLU A 58 8.16 -1.68 -14.82
N GLU A 59 6.90 -1.40 -15.18
CA GLU A 59 6.45 -0.04 -15.53
C GLU A 59 6.64 0.93 -14.36
N ALA A 60 6.27 0.51 -13.14
CA ALA A 60 6.44 1.31 -11.94
C ALA A 60 7.93 1.60 -11.66
N VAL A 61 8.79 0.60 -11.76
CA VAL A 61 10.25 0.73 -11.56
C VAL A 61 10.86 1.70 -12.58
N GLU A 62 10.46 1.61 -13.86
CA GLU A 62 10.91 2.55 -14.88
C GLU A 62 10.47 3.99 -14.57
N ALA A 63 9.23 4.18 -14.13
CA ALA A 63 8.72 5.49 -13.77
C ALA A 63 9.41 6.09 -12.54
N ILE A 64 9.66 5.28 -11.52
CA ILE A 64 10.37 5.70 -10.30
C ILE A 64 11.80 6.12 -10.65
N THR A 65 12.55 5.27 -11.36
CA THR A 65 13.93 5.55 -11.76
C THR A 65 14.03 6.71 -12.74
N GLY A 66 13.02 6.89 -13.59
CA GLY A 66 12.90 8.02 -14.51
C GLY A 66 12.51 9.35 -13.86
N GLY A 67 12.34 9.39 -12.53
CA GLY A 67 12.01 10.61 -11.78
C GLY A 67 10.58 11.12 -12.04
N LYS A 68 9.66 10.25 -12.48
CA LYS A 68 8.26 10.62 -12.72
C LYS A 68 7.40 10.63 -11.45
N ILE A 69 7.91 10.06 -10.35
CA ILE A 69 7.25 10.03 -9.05
C ILE A 69 7.76 11.17 -8.19
N VAL A 70 6.85 11.93 -7.63
CA VAL A 70 7.16 13.10 -6.80
C VAL A 70 6.49 12.98 -5.43
N LYS A 71 6.92 13.84 -4.50
CA LYS A 71 6.32 13.92 -3.16
C LYS A 71 4.82 14.09 -3.23
N GLY A 72 4.10 13.32 -2.42
CA GLY A 72 2.65 13.32 -2.32
C GLY A 72 1.96 12.29 -3.21
N ASP A 73 2.65 11.70 -4.19
CA ASP A 73 2.04 10.70 -5.07
C ASP A 73 1.68 9.41 -4.33
N VAL A 74 0.66 8.72 -4.86
CA VAL A 74 0.32 7.34 -4.51
C VAL A 74 0.59 6.46 -5.74
N VAL A 75 1.64 5.66 -5.67
CA VAL A 75 2.02 4.72 -6.74
C VAL A 75 1.12 3.50 -6.68
N VAL A 76 0.35 3.25 -7.73
CA VAL A 76 -0.57 2.10 -7.85
C VAL A 76 0.01 1.10 -8.84
N ILE A 77 0.34 -0.11 -8.35
CA ILE A 77 0.84 -1.21 -9.16
C ILE A 77 -0.22 -2.30 -9.16
N ARG A 78 -0.86 -2.53 -10.30
CA ARG A 78 -1.97 -3.46 -10.43
C ARG A 78 -1.68 -4.60 -11.40
N TYR A 79 -2.54 -5.63 -11.40
CA TYR A 79 -2.36 -6.90 -12.14
C TYR A 79 -1.17 -7.73 -11.66
N GLU A 80 -0.76 -7.55 -10.41
CA GLU A 80 0.27 -8.34 -9.72
C GLU A 80 -0.32 -9.27 -8.65
N GLY A 81 -1.65 -9.37 -8.60
CA GLY A 81 -2.38 -10.23 -7.67
C GLY A 81 -2.36 -11.71 -8.06
N PRO A 82 -3.04 -12.57 -7.28
CA PRO A 82 -3.02 -14.03 -7.47
C PRO A 82 -3.44 -14.48 -8.86
N LYS A 83 -4.38 -13.77 -9.50
CA LYS A 83 -4.94 -14.10 -10.82
C LYS A 83 -4.26 -13.29 -11.94
N GLY A 84 -3.96 -12.03 -11.68
CA GLY A 84 -3.35 -11.13 -12.67
C GLY A 84 -1.86 -11.30 -12.81
N GLY A 85 -1.14 -11.52 -11.71
CA GLY A 85 0.31 -11.65 -11.65
C GLY A 85 0.77 -13.11 -11.54
N PRO A 86 1.73 -13.56 -12.36
CA PRO A 86 2.19 -14.96 -12.33
C PRO A 86 2.79 -15.35 -10.98
N GLY A 87 2.04 -16.08 -10.16
CA GLY A 87 2.47 -16.54 -8.83
C GLY A 87 2.49 -15.46 -7.77
N MET A 88 1.89 -14.27 -8.03
CA MET A 88 1.83 -13.16 -7.07
C MET A 88 3.21 -12.86 -6.48
N ARG A 89 4.14 -12.43 -7.31
CA ARG A 89 5.53 -12.22 -6.92
C ARG A 89 5.67 -11.20 -5.78
N GLU A 90 6.71 -11.39 -4.98
CA GLU A 90 7.05 -10.50 -3.90
C GLU A 90 7.87 -9.32 -4.44
N MET A 91 7.27 -8.14 -4.47
CA MET A 91 7.91 -6.93 -4.99
C MET A 91 8.77 -6.26 -3.91
N LEU A 92 10.07 -6.10 -4.18
CA LEU A 92 11.00 -5.35 -3.35
C LEU A 92 11.55 -4.12 -4.09
N THR A 93 11.76 -4.22 -5.38
CA THR A 93 12.43 -3.19 -6.19
C THR A 93 11.74 -1.83 -6.10
N PRO A 94 10.41 -1.70 -6.31
CA PRO A 94 9.74 -0.40 -6.25
C PRO A 94 9.91 0.29 -4.89
N THR A 95 9.73 -0.46 -3.81
CA THR A 95 9.83 0.07 -2.43
C THR A 95 11.27 0.46 -2.07
N SER A 96 12.25 -0.35 -2.50
CA SER A 96 13.67 -0.05 -2.28
C SER A 96 14.12 1.20 -3.03
N MET A 97 13.61 1.40 -4.25
CA MET A 97 13.93 2.58 -5.06
C MET A 97 13.31 3.84 -4.48
N ILE A 98 12.05 3.81 -4.06
CA ILE A 98 11.40 4.93 -3.37
C ILE A 98 12.20 5.31 -2.12
N ALA A 99 12.61 4.34 -1.31
CA ALA A 99 13.45 4.58 -0.13
C ALA A 99 14.83 5.12 -0.51
N GLY A 100 15.48 4.56 -1.53
CA GLY A 100 16.78 5.01 -2.03
C GLY A 100 16.78 6.44 -2.58
N MET A 101 15.64 6.91 -3.07
CA MET A 101 15.43 8.29 -3.54
C MET A 101 15.03 9.25 -2.40
N GLY A 102 14.86 8.75 -1.17
CA GLY A 102 14.44 9.55 -0.01
C GLY A 102 12.98 9.97 -0.06
N LEU A 103 12.13 9.20 -0.75
CA LEU A 103 10.69 9.46 -0.93
C LEU A 103 9.79 8.57 -0.05
N ASP A 104 10.36 7.69 0.75
CA ASP A 104 9.64 6.73 1.60
C ASP A 104 8.77 7.39 2.70
N LYS A 105 9.01 8.68 2.97
CA LYS A 105 8.23 9.50 3.89
C LYS A 105 7.23 10.44 3.19
N ASP A 106 7.14 10.41 1.88
CA ASP A 106 6.34 11.34 1.10
C ASP A 106 5.47 10.67 0.03
N VAL A 107 5.73 9.39 -0.27
CA VAL A 107 5.06 8.61 -1.32
C VAL A 107 4.50 7.32 -0.73
N ALA A 108 3.24 7.04 -1.02
CA ALA A 108 2.63 5.75 -0.71
C ALA A 108 2.67 4.81 -1.92
N LEU A 109 2.74 3.51 -1.67
CA LEU A 109 2.64 2.46 -2.70
C LEU A 109 1.43 1.58 -2.39
N LEU A 110 0.72 1.20 -3.44
CA LEU A 110 -0.48 0.39 -3.40
C LEU A 110 -0.43 -0.71 -4.45
N THR A 111 -0.80 -1.95 -4.09
CA THR A 111 -0.81 -3.06 -5.04
C THR A 111 -1.86 -4.11 -4.69
N ASP A 112 -2.44 -4.74 -5.70
CA ASP A 112 -3.20 -5.98 -5.56
C ASP A 112 -2.30 -7.23 -5.43
N GLY A 113 -0.99 -7.07 -5.68
CA GLY A 113 0.05 -8.03 -5.37
C GLY A 113 0.53 -7.94 -3.92
N ARG A 114 1.82 -8.16 -3.70
CA ARG A 114 2.45 -8.06 -2.37
C ARG A 114 3.82 -7.40 -2.42
N PHE A 115 4.17 -6.73 -1.33
CA PHE A 115 5.50 -6.20 -1.13
C PHE A 115 6.33 -7.09 -0.20
N SER A 116 7.65 -7.01 -0.32
CA SER A 116 8.57 -7.71 0.58
C SER A 116 8.39 -7.31 2.04
N GLY A 117 8.56 -8.25 2.95
CA GLY A 117 8.57 -7.99 4.39
C GLY A 117 9.66 -7.04 4.86
N ALA A 118 10.71 -6.81 4.06
CA ALA A 118 11.76 -5.82 4.32
C ALA A 118 11.36 -4.39 3.97
N THR A 119 10.20 -4.19 3.34
CA THR A 119 9.70 -2.87 2.92
C THR A 119 9.48 -1.93 4.08
N ARG A 120 9.85 -0.65 3.88
CA ARG A 120 9.55 0.49 4.75
C ARG A 120 8.61 1.46 4.04
N GLY A 121 7.95 2.32 4.83
CA GLY A 121 7.02 3.32 4.32
C GLY A 121 5.60 2.82 4.15
N ALA A 122 4.72 3.67 3.64
CA ALA A 122 3.30 3.39 3.42
C ALA A 122 3.11 2.50 2.19
N SER A 123 3.43 1.20 2.35
CA SER A 123 3.31 0.19 1.29
C SER A 123 2.17 -0.77 1.62
N ILE A 124 1.07 -0.61 0.89
CA ILE A 124 -0.19 -1.31 1.10
C ILE A 124 -0.33 -2.40 0.04
N GLY A 125 -0.30 -3.64 0.47
CA GLY A 125 -0.44 -4.81 -0.41
C GLY A 125 -1.77 -5.52 -0.24
N HIS A 126 -1.96 -6.56 -1.05
CA HIS A 126 -3.13 -7.44 -1.00
C HIS A 126 -4.46 -6.68 -1.16
N VAL A 127 -4.47 -5.60 -1.97
CA VAL A 127 -5.73 -4.88 -2.27
C VAL A 127 -6.69 -5.84 -2.93
N SER A 128 -7.84 -6.04 -2.29
CA SER A 128 -8.80 -7.05 -2.70
C SER A 128 -10.23 -6.48 -2.80
N PRO A 129 -10.97 -6.85 -3.87
CA PRO A 129 -10.57 -7.73 -4.98
C PRO A 129 -9.46 -7.17 -5.85
N GLU A 130 -8.62 -8.07 -6.42
CA GLU A 130 -7.56 -7.69 -7.36
C GLU A 130 -8.09 -7.15 -8.70
N ALA A 131 -7.27 -6.43 -9.46
CA ALA A 131 -7.66 -5.86 -10.75
C ALA A 131 -8.14 -6.91 -11.75
N ALA A 132 -7.45 -8.05 -11.87
CA ALA A 132 -7.81 -9.15 -12.76
C ALA A 132 -9.12 -9.88 -12.35
N ALA A 133 -9.62 -9.65 -11.15
CA ALA A 133 -10.91 -10.13 -10.67
C ALA A 133 -12.01 -9.05 -10.73
N GLY A 134 -11.72 -7.88 -11.29
CA GLY A 134 -12.67 -6.76 -11.41
C GLY A 134 -12.78 -5.90 -10.17
N GLY A 135 -11.75 -5.90 -9.32
CA GLY A 135 -11.68 -4.98 -8.17
C GLY A 135 -11.54 -3.52 -8.59
N THR A 136 -11.93 -2.61 -7.72
CA THR A 136 -11.90 -1.15 -7.97
C THR A 136 -10.51 -0.65 -8.37
N ILE A 137 -9.45 -1.30 -7.92
CA ILE A 137 -8.07 -0.95 -8.33
C ILE A 137 -7.87 -0.99 -9.85
N ALA A 138 -8.65 -1.81 -10.59
CA ALA A 138 -8.59 -1.91 -12.05
C ALA A 138 -9.01 -0.62 -12.75
N VAL A 139 -9.89 0.17 -12.13
CA VAL A 139 -10.49 1.38 -12.72
C VAL A 139 -9.93 2.69 -12.16
N VAL A 140 -8.88 2.61 -11.33
CA VAL A 140 -8.14 3.80 -10.91
C VAL A 140 -7.44 4.43 -12.11
N GLU A 141 -7.55 5.74 -12.24
CA GLU A 141 -6.91 6.52 -13.31
C GLU A 141 -5.81 7.42 -12.73
N ASP A 142 -4.84 7.79 -13.57
CA ASP A 142 -3.79 8.75 -13.18
C ASP A 142 -4.41 10.07 -12.72
N GLY A 143 -3.99 10.53 -11.55
CA GLY A 143 -4.47 11.76 -10.93
C GLY A 143 -5.69 11.61 -10.04
N ASP A 144 -6.35 10.44 -10.01
CA ASP A 144 -7.39 10.17 -9.02
C ASP A 144 -6.82 10.32 -7.60
N ILE A 145 -7.58 10.94 -6.71
CA ILE A 145 -7.14 11.08 -5.32
C ILE A 145 -7.43 9.79 -4.54
N ILE A 146 -6.40 9.28 -3.88
CA ILE A 146 -6.50 8.14 -2.97
C ILE A 146 -6.29 8.63 -1.54
N ASN A 147 -7.22 8.28 -0.67
CA ASN A 147 -7.18 8.58 0.76
C ASN A 147 -6.79 7.33 1.55
N ILE A 148 -5.74 7.46 2.35
CA ILE A 148 -5.18 6.43 3.23
C ILE A 148 -5.31 6.92 4.66
N ASP A 149 -5.94 6.14 5.53
CA ASP A 149 -6.05 6.42 6.97
C ASP A 149 -5.80 5.11 7.72
N ILE A 150 -4.53 4.86 8.02
CA ILE A 150 -4.08 3.62 8.67
C ILE A 150 -4.65 3.49 10.08
N PRO A 151 -4.64 4.54 10.94
CA PRO A 151 -5.25 4.48 12.27
C PRO A 151 -6.72 4.07 12.27
N ASN A 152 -7.49 4.52 11.29
CA ASN A 152 -8.92 4.21 11.17
C ASN A 152 -9.22 3.04 10.22
N GLY A 153 -8.19 2.40 9.69
CA GLY A 153 -8.30 1.23 8.81
C GLY A 153 -9.02 1.52 7.49
N LYS A 154 -8.77 2.70 6.88
CA LYS A 154 -9.45 3.14 5.65
C LYS A 154 -8.52 3.23 4.45
N LEU A 155 -9.05 2.82 3.29
CA LEU A 155 -8.43 2.98 1.98
C LEU A 155 -9.51 3.31 0.95
N GLU A 156 -9.52 4.55 0.46
CA GLU A 156 -10.62 5.05 -0.35
C GLU A 156 -10.12 5.75 -1.62
N LEU A 157 -10.78 5.49 -2.72
CA LEU A 157 -10.71 6.25 -3.95
C LEU A 157 -11.72 7.39 -3.89
N ALA A 158 -11.29 8.63 -4.01
CA ALA A 158 -12.14 9.82 -3.95
C ALA A 158 -12.88 10.06 -5.29
N VAL A 159 -13.58 9.02 -5.74
CA VAL A 159 -14.40 8.98 -6.95
C VAL A 159 -15.78 8.44 -6.55
N SER A 160 -16.84 8.99 -7.12
CA SER A 160 -18.20 8.53 -6.76
C SER A 160 -18.45 7.09 -7.21
N ASP A 161 -19.37 6.40 -6.51
CA ASP A 161 -19.71 5.02 -6.83
C ASP A 161 -20.29 4.88 -8.26
N GLU A 162 -21.04 5.91 -8.74
CA GLU A 162 -21.57 5.95 -10.09
C GLU A 162 -20.44 6.03 -11.13
N GLU A 163 -19.41 6.80 -10.86
CA GLU A 163 -18.26 6.94 -11.74
C GLU A 163 -17.40 5.67 -11.72
N ILE A 164 -17.17 5.08 -10.54
CA ILE A 164 -16.48 3.77 -10.43
C ILE A 164 -17.20 2.70 -11.24
N ALA A 165 -18.54 2.66 -11.15
CA ALA A 165 -19.37 1.70 -11.89
C ALA A 165 -19.39 1.95 -13.41
N ARG A 166 -19.13 3.19 -13.86
CA ARG A 166 -19.09 3.59 -15.27
C ARG A 166 -17.77 3.19 -15.95
N ARG A 167 -16.70 3.22 -15.18
CA ARG A 167 -15.35 2.86 -15.65
C ARG A 167 -15.19 1.35 -15.78
#